data_d2346f6e75b77e568945edec75fffd54
#
_entry.id   d2346f6e75b77e568945edec75fffd54
#
_cell.length_a   1.000
_cell.length_b   1.000
_cell.length_c   1.000
_cell.angle_alpha   90.00
_cell.angle_beta   90.00
_cell.angle_gamma   90.00
#
_symmetry.space_group_name_H-M   'P 1'
#
loop_
_entity.id
_entity.type
_entity.pdbx_description
1 polymer ?
#
loop_
_entity_poly.entity_id
_entity_poly.type
_entity_poly.pdbx_seq_one_letter_code
_entity_poly.pdbx_strand_id
1 'polypeptide(L)'
;MRFIKLNNETEMPIIGLGTWKSEPSEAYAAVRWALKLGYTHFDCAAIYNNEEAVGQAFADAMAEDGLKREDIFVTSKLWNNAHRAEDVAPALQEMLTRLKLEYLDLFLMHWPVAQKKEALMPLTADDMLPLSEAPIADTWQAMEELYKEGKAKAIGVSNFGEKSLTELAMTSEINPRVNQVESHPYLPQEELLTYCQKNMIALTAYSPLGSGSSVMLEDPVIDRIAEKNNATPAQILLAWNMQRGVAVIPKAVEEKHLRENLAALNVELDAGDMAAIASIGKNERFLTADVFEIGPYQGMDIFA
;
A
#
# COMPACT_ATOMS: atom_id res chain seq x y z
N MET A 1 14.46 8.40 -10.33
CA MET A 1 13.45 8.00 -9.32
C MET A 1 13.52 8.97 -8.14
N ARG A 2 12.39 9.35 -7.52
CA ARG A 2 12.34 10.09 -6.25
C ARG A 2 12.05 9.09 -5.12
N PHE A 3 12.56 9.38 -3.92
CA PHE A 3 12.44 8.47 -2.76
C PHE A 3 11.86 9.22 -1.56
N ILE A 4 11.18 8.48 -0.70
CA ILE A 4 10.80 8.90 0.64
C ILE A 4 11.75 8.21 1.61
N LYS A 5 12.42 9.00 2.44
CA LYS A 5 13.30 8.46 3.49
C LYS A 5 12.45 8.08 4.69
N LEU A 6 12.46 6.80 5.03
CA LEU A 6 11.76 6.30 6.21
C LEU A 6 12.54 6.62 7.49
N ASN A 7 11.88 6.56 8.63
CA ASN A 7 12.48 6.87 9.93
C ASN A 7 13.53 5.84 10.41
N ASN A 8 13.82 4.81 9.62
CA ASN A 8 14.93 3.87 9.81
C ASN A 8 16.02 4.00 8.73
N GLU A 9 16.06 5.15 8.04
CA GLU A 9 16.99 5.48 6.96
C GLU A 9 16.76 4.70 5.64
N THR A 10 15.83 3.75 5.58
CA THR A 10 15.47 3.06 4.33
C THR A 10 14.86 4.04 3.34
N GLU A 11 15.27 3.96 2.08
CA GLU A 11 14.72 4.77 0.98
C GLU A 11 13.64 4.00 0.24
N MET A 12 12.38 4.46 0.33
CA MET A 12 11.23 3.90 -0.37
C MET A 12 10.95 4.70 -1.65
N PRO A 13 10.93 4.07 -2.84
CA PRO A 13 10.58 4.78 -4.07
C PRO A 13 9.15 5.36 -3.97
N ILE A 14 8.99 6.63 -4.38
CA ILE A 14 7.73 7.37 -4.23
C ILE A 14 6.60 6.87 -5.14
N ILE A 15 6.94 6.13 -6.19
CA ILE A 15 5.98 5.46 -7.08
C ILE A 15 6.30 3.97 -7.18
N GLY A 16 5.29 3.13 -7.02
CA GLY A 16 5.38 1.69 -7.16
C GLY A 16 4.28 1.12 -8.07
N LEU A 17 4.39 -0.16 -8.38
CA LEU A 17 3.35 -0.92 -9.06
C LEU A 17 2.50 -1.67 -8.03
N GLY A 18 1.19 -1.35 -7.96
CA GLY A 18 0.21 -2.14 -7.22
C GLY A 18 -0.21 -3.38 -8.00
N THR A 19 -0.32 -4.53 -7.33
CA THR A 19 -0.68 -5.82 -7.97
C THR A 19 -2.10 -6.29 -7.64
N TRP A 20 -2.87 -5.53 -6.85
CA TRP A 20 -4.24 -5.88 -6.50
C TRP A 20 -5.16 -5.97 -7.72
N LYS A 21 -6.06 -6.98 -7.75
CA LYS A 21 -6.99 -7.24 -8.87
C LYS A 21 -6.26 -7.49 -10.22
N SER A 22 -5.05 -8.02 -10.19
CA SER A 22 -4.37 -8.54 -11.37
C SER A 22 -4.40 -10.07 -11.32
N GLU A 23 -4.87 -10.69 -12.39
CA GLU A 23 -4.76 -12.13 -12.54
C GLU A 23 -3.29 -12.56 -12.53
N PRO A 24 -2.93 -13.78 -12.12
CA PRO A 24 -1.53 -14.20 -12.00
C PRO A 24 -0.70 -13.95 -13.26
N SER A 25 -1.22 -14.24 -14.44
CA SER A 25 -0.53 -14.00 -15.72
C SER A 25 -0.36 -12.52 -16.02
N GLU A 26 -1.34 -11.68 -15.68
CA GLU A 26 -1.26 -10.23 -15.81
C GLU A 26 -0.22 -9.65 -14.84
N ALA A 27 -0.22 -10.12 -13.59
CA ALA A 27 0.74 -9.68 -12.57
C ALA A 27 2.18 -9.99 -12.98
N TYR A 28 2.43 -11.21 -13.50
CA TYR A 28 3.74 -11.59 -14.06
C TYR A 28 4.16 -10.63 -15.17
N ALA A 29 3.30 -10.44 -16.19
CA ALA A 29 3.61 -9.59 -17.33
C ALA A 29 3.84 -8.13 -16.92
N ALA A 30 2.98 -7.60 -16.04
CA ALA A 30 3.08 -6.23 -15.54
C ALA A 30 4.39 -5.99 -14.78
N VAL A 31 4.81 -6.92 -13.91
CA VAL A 31 6.08 -6.83 -13.19
C VAL A 31 7.26 -6.86 -14.16
N ARG A 32 7.27 -7.78 -15.16
CA ARG A 32 8.32 -7.82 -16.19
C ARG A 32 8.41 -6.51 -16.99
N TRP A 33 7.25 -5.93 -17.38
CA TRP A 33 7.21 -4.62 -18.05
C TRP A 33 7.69 -3.49 -17.14
N ALA A 34 7.21 -3.46 -15.90
CA ALA A 34 7.57 -2.43 -14.93
C ALA A 34 9.08 -2.39 -14.66
N LEU A 35 9.72 -3.54 -14.46
CA LEU A 35 11.16 -3.65 -14.30
C LEU A 35 11.92 -3.07 -15.51
N LYS A 36 11.51 -3.41 -16.73
CA LYS A 36 12.10 -2.88 -17.97
C LYS A 36 11.91 -1.37 -18.13
N LEU A 37 10.84 -0.81 -17.57
CA LEU A 37 10.56 0.62 -17.56
C LEU A 37 11.30 1.38 -16.45
N GLY A 38 11.92 0.68 -15.50
CA GLY A 38 12.67 1.26 -14.40
C GLY A 38 11.87 1.44 -13.12
N TYR A 39 10.74 0.75 -12.95
CA TYR A 39 10.11 0.61 -11.63
C TYR A 39 11.00 -0.21 -10.71
N THR A 40 11.09 0.25 -9.47
CA THR A 40 11.85 -0.43 -8.43
C THR A 40 11.03 -0.72 -7.19
N HIS A 41 9.74 -0.34 -7.14
CA HIS A 41 8.84 -0.59 -6.01
C HIS A 41 7.63 -1.40 -6.49
N PHE A 42 7.34 -2.50 -5.77
CA PHE A 42 6.24 -3.44 -6.05
C PHE A 42 5.44 -3.67 -4.78
N ASP A 43 4.13 -3.47 -4.87
CA ASP A 43 3.20 -3.65 -3.75
C ASP A 43 2.34 -4.89 -3.96
N CYS A 44 2.53 -5.86 -3.07
CA CYS A 44 1.87 -7.17 -3.04
C CYS A 44 1.02 -7.32 -1.78
N ALA A 45 0.27 -8.41 -1.67
CA ALA A 45 -0.33 -8.88 -0.43
C ALA A 45 -0.69 -10.36 -0.56
N ALA A 46 -0.68 -11.09 0.56
CA ALA A 46 -1.03 -12.50 0.61
C ALA A 46 -2.42 -12.80 0.01
N ILE A 47 -3.39 -11.91 0.27
CA ILE A 47 -4.79 -12.07 -0.20
C ILE A 47 -4.96 -11.86 -1.72
N TYR A 48 -3.98 -11.28 -2.43
CA TYR A 48 -4.12 -11.00 -3.85
C TYR A 48 -4.01 -12.26 -4.74
N ASN A 49 -3.54 -13.38 -4.17
CA ASN A 49 -3.42 -14.67 -4.85
C ASN A 49 -2.57 -14.65 -6.13
N ASN A 50 -1.61 -13.73 -6.21
CA ASN A 50 -0.73 -13.58 -7.38
C ASN A 50 0.77 -13.48 -7.02
N GLU A 51 1.13 -13.62 -5.73
CA GLU A 51 2.53 -13.52 -5.27
C GLU A 51 3.47 -14.53 -5.94
N GLU A 52 3.00 -15.75 -6.26
CA GLU A 52 3.81 -16.74 -6.97
C GLU A 52 4.20 -16.26 -8.38
N ALA A 53 3.25 -15.65 -9.09
CA ALA A 53 3.50 -15.09 -10.42
C ALA A 53 4.43 -13.87 -10.37
N VAL A 54 4.26 -13.01 -9.37
CA VAL A 54 5.15 -11.88 -9.11
C VAL A 54 6.55 -12.37 -8.76
N GLY A 55 6.67 -13.37 -7.88
CA GLY A 55 7.95 -13.98 -7.50
C GLY A 55 8.65 -14.66 -8.69
N GLN A 56 7.89 -15.30 -9.59
CA GLN A 56 8.46 -15.85 -10.82
C GLN A 56 9.00 -14.73 -11.73
N ALA A 57 8.27 -13.61 -11.85
CA ALA A 57 8.73 -12.47 -12.63
C ALA A 57 10.04 -11.86 -12.09
N PHE A 58 10.21 -11.79 -10.77
CA PHE A 58 11.47 -11.36 -10.13
C PHE A 58 12.60 -12.37 -10.41
N ALA A 59 12.34 -13.66 -10.22
CA ALA A 59 13.34 -14.70 -10.44
C ALA A 59 13.83 -14.73 -11.90
N ASP A 60 12.92 -14.59 -12.86
CA ASP A 60 13.26 -14.55 -14.27
C ASP A 60 14.05 -13.26 -14.62
N ALA A 61 13.69 -12.12 -14.04
CA ALA A 61 14.44 -10.87 -14.23
C ALA A 61 15.85 -10.94 -13.62
N MET A 62 16.00 -11.60 -12.47
CA MET A 62 17.31 -11.83 -11.86
C MET A 62 18.18 -12.76 -12.72
N ALA A 63 17.58 -13.79 -13.32
CA ALA A 63 18.29 -14.76 -14.13
C ALA A 63 18.63 -14.24 -15.53
N GLU A 64 17.73 -13.46 -16.15
CA GLU A 64 17.81 -13.09 -17.56
C GLU A 64 18.29 -11.65 -17.78
N ASP A 65 17.87 -10.72 -16.92
CA ASP A 65 18.07 -9.29 -17.12
C ASP A 65 19.15 -8.71 -16.16
N GLY A 66 19.72 -9.54 -15.25
CA GLY A 66 20.75 -9.14 -14.31
C GLY A 66 20.25 -8.30 -13.13
N LEU A 67 18.94 -8.31 -12.86
CA LEU A 67 18.34 -7.66 -11.70
C LEU A 67 18.93 -8.24 -10.42
N LYS A 68 19.26 -7.41 -9.45
CA LYS A 68 19.66 -7.85 -8.11
C LYS A 68 18.53 -7.61 -7.12
N ARG A 69 18.51 -8.41 -6.04
CA ARG A 69 17.50 -8.27 -4.98
C ARG A 69 17.49 -6.85 -4.36
N GLU A 70 18.66 -6.26 -4.20
CA GLU A 70 18.82 -4.91 -3.67
C GLU A 70 18.36 -3.79 -4.62
N ASP A 71 18.11 -4.06 -5.89
CA ASP A 71 17.64 -3.08 -6.86
C ASP A 71 16.13 -2.84 -6.75
N ILE A 72 15.41 -3.69 -6.00
CA ILE A 72 13.95 -3.60 -5.86
C ILE A 72 13.52 -3.45 -4.41
N PHE A 73 12.46 -2.68 -4.22
CA PHE A 73 11.74 -2.48 -2.97
C PHE A 73 10.41 -3.24 -3.05
N VAL A 74 10.25 -4.28 -2.26
CA VAL A 74 9.05 -5.14 -2.28
C VAL A 74 8.28 -4.99 -0.98
N THR A 75 7.03 -4.57 -1.11
CA THR A 75 6.05 -4.52 -0.02
C THR A 75 5.12 -5.73 -0.13
N SER A 76 4.87 -6.41 0.98
CA SER A 76 3.72 -7.31 1.11
C SER A 76 3.05 -7.16 2.48
N LYS A 77 1.87 -7.81 2.65
CA LYS A 77 0.98 -7.50 3.77
C LYS A 77 0.49 -8.78 4.44
N LEU A 78 0.54 -8.77 5.78
CA LEU A 78 -0.06 -9.78 6.64
C LEU A 78 -1.58 -9.72 6.52
N TRP A 79 -2.20 -10.81 6.07
CA TRP A 79 -3.64 -10.85 5.98
C TRP A 79 -4.28 -11.08 7.35
N ASN A 80 -5.53 -10.68 7.48
CA ASN A 80 -6.30 -10.65 8.73
C ASN A 80 -6.43 -12.02 9.43
N ASN A 81 -6.33 -13.11 8.69
CA ASN A 81 -6.40 -14.48 9.21
C ASN A 81 -5.10 -14.99 9.86
N ALA A 82 -4.06 -14.17 9.90
CA ALA A 82 -2.76 -14.47 10.49
C ALA A 82 -2.36 -13.47 11.60
N HIS A 83 -3.33 -12.82 12.25
CA HIS A 83 -3.06 -11.81 13.27
C HIS A 83 -2.74 -12.40 14.66
N ARG A 84 -2.96 -13.70 14.92
CA ARG A 84 -2.42 -14.32 16.15
C ARG A 84 -0.89 -14.27 16.08
N ALA A 85 -0.23 -13.93 17.19
CA ALA A 85 1.23 -13.73 17.22
C ALA A 85 2.01 -14.93 16.66
N GLU A 86 1.55 -16.16 16.97
CA GLU A 86 2.13 -17.41 16.48
C GLU A 86 1.96 -17.65 14.98
N ASP A 87 1.01 -16.99 14.33
CA ASP A 87 0.74 -17.14 12.89
C ASP A 87 1.52 -16.13 12.02
N VAL A 88 2.04 -15.05 12.59
CA VAL A 88 2.71 -13.95 11.86
C VAL A 88 3.98 -14.44 11.15
N ALA A 89 4.87 -15.12 11.87
CA ALA A 89 6.12 -15.61 11.29
C ALA A 89 5.90 -16.67 10.22
N PRO A 90 5.04 -17.69 10.41
CA PRO A 90 4.66 -18.62 9.35
C PRO A 90 4.09 -17.92 8.11
N ALA A 91 3.21 -16.93 8.27
CA ALA A 91 2.60 -16.20 7.15
C ALA A 91 3.67 -15.43 6.34
N LEU A 92 4.62 -14.76 7.00
CA LEU A 92 5.73 -14.10 6.30
C LEU A 92 6.59 -15.11 5.56
N GLN A 93 6.91 -16.27 6.15
CA GLN A 93 7.72 -17.29 5.50
C GLN A 93 7.04 -17.85 4.24
N GLU A 94 5.73 -18.04 4.26
CA GLU A 94 4.96 -18.43 3.09
C GLU A 94 4.97 -17.37 2.00
N MET A 95 4.80 -16.08 2.35
CA MET A 95 4.94 -14.95 1.42
C MET A 95 6.31 -14.93 0.76
N LEU A 96 7.39 -15.02 1.55
CA LEU A 96 8.76 -15.04 1.03
C LEU A 96 8.99 -16.21 0.08
N THR A 97 8.40 -17.38 0.36
CA THR A 97 8.47 -18.56 -0.50
C THR A 97 7.75 -18.31 -1.84
N ARG A 98 6.52 -17.75 -1.82
CA ARG A 98 5.77 -17.41 -3.03
C ARG A 98 6.48 -16.33 -3.85
N LEU A 99 6.97 -15.29 -3.20
CA LEU A 99 7.71 -14.19 -3.85
C LEU A 99 9.13 -14.57 -4.27
N LYS A 100 9.64 -15.75 -3.84
CA LYS A 100 11.02 -16.22 -4.09
C LYS A 100 12.08 -15.24 -3.59
N LEU A 101 11.84 -14.66 -2.41
CA LEU A 101 12.69 -13.65 -1.77
C LEU A 101 13.17 -14.14 -0.40
N GLU A 102 14.28 -13.59 0.09
CA GLU A 102 14.82 -13.89 1.42
C GLU A 102 14.29 -12.93 2.50
N TYR A 103 13.86 -11.73 2.10
CA TYR A 103 13.30 -10.69 2.96
C TYR A 103 12.32 -9.81 2.20
N LEU A 104 11.45 -9.09 2.93
CA LEU A 104 10.68 -7.96 2.39
C LEU A 104 11.38 -6.64 2.74
N ASP A 105 11.25 -5.64 1.87
CA ASP A 105 11.68 -4.27 2.19
C ASP A 105 10.68 -3.61 3.14
N LEU A 106 9.38 -3.91 2.96
CA LEU A 106 8.31 -3.42 3.82
C LEU A 106 7.26 -4.51 4.06
N PHE A 107 6.99 -4.81 5.32
CA PHE A 107 5.94 -5.73 5.75
C PHE A 107 4.85 -4.97 6.49
N LEU A 108 3.61 -5.02 6.00
CA LEU A 108 2.48 -4.27 6.54
C LEU A 108 1.46 -5.19 7.21
N MET A 109 0.88 -4.77 8.33
CA MET A 109 -0.40 -5.27 8.79
C MET A 109 -1.50 -4.72 7.87
N HIS A 110 -2.27 -5.60 7.19
CA HIS A 110 -3.15 -5.17 6.08
C HIS A 110 -4.37 -4.39 6.54
N TRP A 111 -5.01 -4.82 7.65
CA TRP A 111 -6.16 -4.17 8.27
C TRP A 111 -6.09 -4.27 9.79
N PRO A 112 -6.69 -3.36 10.54
CA PRO A 112 -6.74 -3.43 12.01
C PRO A 112 -7.85 -4.38 12.51
N VAL A 113 -8.06 -5.51 11.84
CA VAL A 113 -9.08 -6.51 12.17
C VAL A 113 -8.51 -7.91 12.09
N ALA A 114 -8.98 -8.84 12.92
CA ALA A 114 -8.52 -10.21 12.96
C ALA A 114 -9.62 -11.20 12.55
N GLN A 115 -9.21 -12.26 11.87
CA GLN A 115 -10.07 -13.36 11.40
C GLN A 115 -9.54 -14.70 11.86
N LYS A 116 -10.41 -15.71 11.91
CA LYS A 116 -9.98 -17.09 12.10
C LYS A 116 -9.07 -17.52 10.95
N LYS A 117 -8.09 -18.36 11.24
CA LYS A 117 -7.07 -18.82 10.30
C LYS A 117 -7.66 -19.44 9.02
N GLU A 118 -8.77 -20.13 9.16
CA GLU A 118 -9.47 -20.83 8.08
C GLU A 118 -10.31 -19.88 7.20
N ALA A 119 -10.59 -18.68 7.69
CA ALA A 119 -11.41 -17.69 7.00
C ALA A 119 -10.55 -16.74 6.19
N LEU A 120 -10.40 -17.01 4.88
CA LEU A 120 -9.66 -16.11 3.99
C LEU A 120 -10.42 -14.78 3.78
N MET A 121 -11.74 -14.86 3.57
CA MET A 121 -12.67 -13.72 3.60
C MET A 121 -13.81 -14.08 4.55
N PRO A 122 -14.21 -13.18 5.47
CA PRO A 122 -15.27 -13.49 6.41
C PRO A 122 -16.62 -13.53 5.70
N LEU A 123 -17.41 -14.56 6.00
CA LEU A 123 -18.78 -14.74 5.50
C LEU A 123 -19.80 -14.55 6.62
N THR A 124 -19.38 -14.78 7.86
CA THR A 124 -20.22 -14.70 9.05
C THR A 124 -19.48 -14.05 10.21
N ALA A 125 -20.22 -13.63 11.23
CA ALA A 125 -19.64 -13.07 12.45
C ALA A 125 -18.66 -14.05 13.14
N ASP A 126 -18.91 -15.36 13.02
CA ASP A 126 -18.05 -16.39 13.60
C ASP A 126 -16.68 -16.52 12.93
N ASP A 127 -16.50 -15.97 11.76
CA ASP A 127 -15.22 -15.95 11.06
C ASP A 127 -14.27 -14.88 11.62
N MET A 128 -14.81 -13.88 12.34
CA MET A 128 -14.03 -12.80 12.93
C MET A 128 -13.55 -13.16 14.33
N LEU A 129 -12.34 -12.72 14.67
CA LEU A 129 -11.78 -12.83 16.01
C LEU A 129 -11.87 -11.47 16.72
N PRO A 130 -12.33 -11.44 17.98
CA PRO A 130 -12.25 -10.21 18.76
C PRO A 130 -10.78 -9.85 19.03
N LEU A 131 -10.49 -8.57 19.17
CA LEU A 131 -9.13 -8.09 19.48
C LEU A 131 -8.60 -8.58 20.85
N SER A 132 -9.46 -9.11 21.71
CA SER A 132 -9.03 -9.79 22.94
C SER A 132 -8.37 -11.15 22.70
N GLU A 133 -8.59 -11.76 21.53
CA GLU A 133 -7.99 -13.04 21.14
C GLU A 133 -6.79 -12.87 20.17
N ALA A 134 -6.74 -11.78 19.45
CA ALA A 134 -5.65 -11.39 18.58
C ALA A 134 -5.43 -9.88 18.69
N PRO A 135 -4.83 -9.41 19.82
CA PRO A 135 -4.57 -7.99 20.02
C PRO A 135 -3.61 -7.44 18.94
N ILE A 136 -3.91 -6.26 18.43
CA ILE A 136 -3.02 -5.58 17.45
C ILE A 136 -1.61 -5.44 18.00
N ALA A 137 -1.46 -5.17 19.30
CA ALA A 137 -0.17 -5.06 19.97
C ALA A 137 0.66 -6.36 19.90
N ASP A 138 0.02 -7.53 20.09
CA ASP A 138 0.71 -8.83 20.05
C ASP A 138 1.12 -9.18 18.61
N THR A 139 0.23 -8.91 17.63
CA THR A 139 0.54 -9.03 16.20
C THR A 139 1.73 -8.14 15.84
N TRP A 140 1.72 -6.89 16.31
CA TRP A 140 2.79 -5.94 16.05
C TRP A 140 4.11 -6.36 16.67
N GLN A 141 4.10 -6.84 17.91
CA GLN A 141 5.30 -7.36 18.58
C GLN A 141 5.92 -8.52 17.78
N ALA A 142 5.10 -9.43 17.26
CA ALA A 142 5.59 -10.50 16.39
C ALA A 142 6.20 -9.96 15.08
N MET A 143 5.66 -8.87 14.51
CA MET A 143 6.26 -8.19 13.36
C MET A 143 7.59 -7.49 13.73
N GLU A 144 7.71 -6.93 14.92
CA GLU A 144 8.95 -6.33 15.43
C GLU A 144 10.08 -7.35 15.54
N GLU A 145 9.79 -8.58 15.98
CA GLU A 145 10.77 -9.66 16.02
C GLU A 145 11.29 -10.01 14.60
N LEU A 146 10.39 -10.10 13.62
CA LEU A 146 10.76 -10.35 12.23
C LEU A 146 11.59 -9.20 11.62
N TYR A 147 11.34 -7.96 12.03
CA TYR A 147 12.21 -6.82 11.71
C TYR A 147 13.60 -6.97 12.34
N LYS A 148 13.69 -7.32 13.62
CA LYS A 148 14.95 -7.54 14.33
C LYS A 148 15.76 -8.69 13.71
N GLU A 149 15.10 -9.73 13.24
CA GLU A 149 15.69 -10.85 12.50
C GLU A 149 16.12 -10.49 11.06
N GLY A 150 15.73 -9.31 10.56
CA GLY A 150 16.04 -8.85 9.21
C GLY A 150 15.20 -9.52 8.11
N LYS A 151 14.11 -10.22 8.47
CA LYS A 151 13.14 -10.79 7.53
C LYS A 151 12.25 -9.72 6.89
N ALA A 152 12.07 -8.60 7.57
CA ALA A 152 11.51 -7.37 7.03
C ALA A 152 12.47 -6.20 7.32
N LYS A 153 12.80 -5.39 6.31
CA LYS A 153 13.70 -4.23 6.48
C LYS A 153 12.98 -3.03 7.07
N ALA A 154 11.67 -2.96 6.89
CA ALA A 154 10.77 -2.01 7.53
C ALA A 154 9.44 -2.72 7.84
N ILE A 155 8.76 -2.26 8.88
CA ILE A 155 7.40 -2.70 9.22
C ILE A 155 6.47 -1.50 9.29
N GLY A 156 5.21 -1.72 8.94
CA GLY A 156 4.19 -0.69 8.92
C GLY A 156 2.79 -1.26 9.00
N VAL A 157 1.82 -0.39 8.78
CA VAL A 157 0.40 -0.72 8.85
C VAL A 157 -0.33 -0.26 7.59
N SER A 158 -1.54 -0.73 7.41
CA SER A 158 -2.44 -0.28 6.37
C SER A 158 -3.86 -0.12 6.93
N ASN A 159 -4.56 0.92 6.48
CA ASN A 159 -5.92 1.25 6.91
C ASN A 159 -6.05 1.65 8.39
N PHE A 160 -4.98 2.17 9.00
CA PHE A 160 -5.00 2.72 10.35
C PHE A 160 -5.31 4.21 10.32
N GLY A 161 -6.24 4.65 11.17
CA GLY A 161 -6.48 6.05 11.42
C GLY A 161 -5.59 6.60 12.55
N GLU A 162 -5.81 7.85 12.92
CA GLU A 162 -5.03 8.52 13.96
C GLU A 162 -5.15 7.85 15.33
N LYS A 163 -6.36 7.41 15.68
CA LYS A 163 -6.62 6.71 16.96
C LYS A 163 -5.87 5.38 17.03
N SER A 164 -6.00 4.55 16.00
CA SER A 164 -5.34 3.24 15.94
C SER A 164 -3.82 3.36 15.95
N LEU A 165 -3.27 4.35 15.25
CA LEU A 165 -1.83 4.65 15.27
C LEU A 165 -1.36 5.12 16.65
N THR A 166 -2.16 5.94 17.34
CA THR A 166 -1.84 6.42 18.69
C THR A 166 -1.85 5.27 19.70
N GLU A 167 -2.87 4.39 19.64
CA GLU A 167 -2.97 3.21 20.50
C GLU A 167 -1.79 2.25 20.26
N LEU A 168 -1.42 2.02 19.00
CA LEU A 168 -0.26 1.20 18.65
C LEU A 168 1.05 1.78 19.19
N ALA A 169 1.24 3.09 19.08
CA ALA A 169 2.44 3.76 19.57
C ALA A 169 2.64 3.66 21.09
N MET A 170 1.56 3.43 21.87
CA MET A 170 1.67 3.24 23.33
C MET A 170 2.27 1.90 23.73
N THR A 171 2.25 0.89 22.84
CA THR A 171 2.64 -0.49 23.14
C THR A 171 3.81 -0.98 22.28
N SER A 172 4.14 -0.27 21.19
CA SER A 172 5.21 -0.65 20.27
C SER A 172 6.59 -0.19 20.76
N GLU A 173 7.62 -1.03 20.57
CA GLU A 173 9.03 -0.63 20.66
C GLU A 173 9.49 0.08 19.39
N ILE A 174 8.96 -0.35 18.24
CA ILE A 174 9.28 0.16 16.91
C ILE A 174 8.02 0.78 16.32
N ASN A 175 8.01 2.09 16.13
CA ASN A 175 6.89 2.76 15.47
C ASN A 175 6.74 2.33 14.01
N PRO A 176 5.51 2.28 13.47
CA PRO A 176 5.28 2.03 12.06
C PRO A 176 6.11 2.98 11.18
N ARG A 177 6.72 2.44 10.12
CA ARG A 177 7.48 3.24 9.15
C ARG A 177 6.57 3.83 8.08
N VAL A 178 5.51 3.09 7.75
CA VAL A 178 4.55 3.42 6.70
C VAL A 178 3.14 3.16 7.22
N ASN A 179 2.20 4.02 6.84
CA ASN A 179 0.78 3.74 6.86
C ASN A 179 0.26 3.81 5.41
N GLN A 180 -0.24 2.68 4.90
CA GLN A 180 -0.78 2.60 3.54
C GLN A 180 -2.31 2.72 3.59
N VAL A 181 -2.87 3.77 2.99
CA VAL A 181 -4.31 4.07 3.04
C VAL A 181 -4.85 4.47 1.67
N GLU A 182 -6.17 4.43 1.50
CA GLU A 182 -6.80 5.07 0.36
C GLU A 182 -6.56 6.57 0.41
N SER A 183 -5.94 7.12 -0.64
CA SER A 183 -5.74 8.57 -0.74
C SER A 183 -5.74 9.06 -2.19
N HIS A 184 -6.59 10.05 -2.45
CA HIS A 184 -6.80 10.70 -3.74
C HIS A 184 -7.57 12.02 -3.50
N PRO A 185 -7.78 12.89 -4.51
CA PRO A 185 -8.45 14.18 -4.31
C PRO A 185 -9.85 14.12 -3.69
N TYR A 186 -10.58 13.01 -3.84
CA TYR A 186 -11.89 12.83 -3.20
C TYR A 186 -11.79 12.34 -1.76
N LEU A 187 -10.64 11.80 -1.35
CA LEU A 187 -10.31 11.39 0.02
C LEU A 187 -8.87 11.80 0.34
N PRO A 188 -8.60 13.09 0.57
CA PRO A 188 -7.24 13.62 0.66
C PRO A 188 -6.49 13.22 1.92
N GLN A 189 -7.16 12.74 2.98
CA GLN A 189 -6.55 12.29 4.23
C GLN A 189 -5.69 13.38 4.90
N GLU A 190 -6.12 14.66 4.89
CA GLU A 190 -5.28 15.79 5.33
C GLU A 190 -4.88 15.69 6.82
N GLU A 191 -5.84 15.34 7.69
CA GLU A 191 -5.59 15.21 9.13
C GLU A 191 -4.64 14.03 9.38
N LEU A 192 -4.92 12.87 8.79
CA LEU A 192 -4.09 11.68 8.91
C LEU A 192 -2.68 11.91 8.32
N LEU A 193 -2.57 12.59 7.18
CA LEU A 193 -1.27 12.94 6.59
C LEU A 193 -0.46 13.82 7.53
N THR A 194 -1.09 14.84 8.10
CA THR A 194 -0.46 15.74 9.08
C THR A 194 0.01 14.97 10.32
N TYR A 195 -0.84 14.09 10.85
CA TYR A 195 -0.48 13.21 11.96
C TYR A 195 0.72 12.31 11.64
N CYS A 196 0.67 11.65 10.49
CA CYS A 196 1.74 10.75 10.03
C CYS A 196 3.07 11.50 9.86
N GLN A 197 3.05 12.67 9.21
CA GLN A 197 4.25 13.50 9.04
C GLN A 197 4.85 13.94 10.37
N LYS A 198 4.02 14.38 11.33
CA LYS A 198 4.46 14.76 12.68
C LYS A 198 5.11 13.59 13.43
N ASN A 199 4.66 12.38 13.20
CA ASN A 199 5.17 11.17 13.85
C ASN A 199 6.20 10.41 13.00
N MET A 200 6.69 11.01 11.90
CA MET A 200 7.66 10.43 10.98
C MET A 200 7.21 9.10 10.36
N ILE A 201 5.92 8.93 10.12
CA ILE A 201 5.31 7.81 9.43
C ILE A 201 5.09 8.24 7.98
N ALA A 202 5.67 7.52 7.02
CA ALA A 202 5.40 7.79 5.60
C ALA A 202 4.00 7.32 5.23
N LEU A 203 3.29 8.10 4.41
CA LEU A 203 2.00 7.70 3.90
C LEU A 203 2.14 7.16 2.48
N THR A 204 1.49 6.03 2.21
CA THR A 204 1.38 5.44 0.87
C THR A 204 -0.07 5.42 0.45
N ALA A 205 -0.38 5.99 -0.71
CA ALA A 205 -1.71 6.01 -1.29
C ALA A 205 -1.97 4.75 -2.13
N TYR A 206 -2.86 3.88 -1.67
CA TYR A 206 -3.48 2.90 -2.56
C TYR A 206 -4.70 3.51 -3.24
N SER A 207 -5.15 2.90 -4.34
CA SER A 207 -6.23 3.43 -5.20
C SER A 207 -6.07 4.91 -5.56
N PRO A 208 -4.87 5.42 -5.87
CA PRO A 208 -4.65 6.84 -6.12
C PRO A 208 -5.42 7.35 -7.36
N LEU A 209 -5.91 6.44 -8.19
CA LEU A 209 -6.71 6.71 -9.40
C LEU A 209 -8.19 6.31 -9.23
N GLY A 210 -8.69 6.06 -8.00
CA GLY A 210 -10.10 5.76 -7.72
C GLY A 210 -10.52 4.32 -7.95
N SER A 211 -9.61 3.34 -7.85
CA SER A 211 -9.93 1.89 -7.91
C SER A 211 -10.71 1.44 -9.16
N GLY A 212 -10.48 2.09 -10.31
CA GLY A 212 -11.14 1.80 -11.57
C GLY A 212 -12.43 2.61 -11.81
N SER A 213 -12.79 3.51 -10.91
CA SER A 213 -13.84 4.51 -11.15
C SER A 213 -13.33 5.59 -12.11
N SER A 214 -14.06 5.91 -13.18
CA SER A 214 -13.71 7.00 -14.08
C SER A 214 -13.99 8.38 -13.49
N VAL A 215 -14.76 8.46 -12.42
CA VAL A 215 -15.30 9.72 -11.86
C VAL A 215 -14.23 10.76 -11.55
N MET A 216 -13.08 10.35 -11.01
CA MET A 216 -11.98 11.29 -10.76
C MET A 216 -11.19 11.62 -12.03
N LEU A 217 -11.03 10.65 -12.93
CA LEU A 217 -10.33 10.85 -14.20
C LEU A 217 -11.09 11.78 -15.15
N GLU A 218 -12.41 11.87 -14.97
CA GLU A 218 -13.33 12.74 -15.72
C GLU A 218 -13.75 14.00 -14.94
N ASP A 219 -13.10 14.28 -13.80
CA ASP A 219 -13.40 15.49 -13.00
C ASP A 219 -12.95 16.74 -13.75
N PRO A 220 -13.84 17.75 -13.97
CA PRO A 220 -13.51 18.94 -14.74
C PRO A 220 -12.35 19.77 -14.19
N VAL A 221 -12.06 19.68 -12.87
CA VAL A 221 -10.90 20.35 -12.27
C VAL A 221 -9.63 19.62 -12.68
N ILE A 222 -9.63 18.29 -12.63
CA ILE A 222 -8.51 17.46 -13.02
C ILE A 222 -8.22 17.57 -14.51
N ASP A 223 -9.26 17.50 -15.36
CA ASP A 223 -9.12 17.65 -16.82
C ASP A 223 -8.46 18.99 -17.19
N ARG A 224 -8.96 20.09 -16.63
CA ARG A 224 -8.39 21.43 -16.89
C ARG A 224 -6.93 21.53 -16.48
N ILE A 225 -6.55 20.93 -15.34
CA ILE A 225 -5.18 20.92 -14.87
C ILE A 225 -4.31 20.03 -15.77
N ALA A 226 -4.85 18.92 -16.25
CA ALA A 226 -4.18 18.01 -17.18
C ALA A 226 -3.87 18.72 -18.51
N GLU A 227 -4.85 19.40 -19.10
CA GLU A 227 -4.65 20.21 -20.31
C GLU A 227 -3.58 21.29 -20.12
N LYS A 228 -3.65 22.06 -19.01
CA LYS A 228 -2.71 23.11 -18.66
C LYS A 228 -1.26 22.59 -18.58
N ASN A 229 -1.08 21.41 -18.00
CA ASN A 229 0.24 20.81 -17.75
C ASN A 229 0.70 19.89 -18.88
N ASN A 230 -0.08 19.75 -19.97
CA ASN A 230 0.17 18.80 -21.07
C ASN A 230 0.41 17.37 -20.54
N ALA A 231 -0.41 16.97 -19.59
CA ALA A 231 -0.37 15.68 -18.91
C ALA A 231 -1.74 14.97 -18.99
N THR A 232 -1.80 13.70 -18.58
CA THR A 232 -3.09 13.01 -18.47
C THR A 232 -3.71 13.21 -17.07
N PRO A 233 -5.03 13.06 -16.91
CA PRO A 233 -5.68 13.07 -15.60
C PRO A 233 -5.02 12.13 -14.59
N ALA A 234 -4.65 10.92 -15.02
CA ALA A 234 -3.94 9.95 -14.17
C ALA A 234 -2.60 10.50 -13.66
N GLN A 235 -1.82 11.16 -14.52
CA GLN A 235 -0.57 11.78 -14.13
C GLN A 235 -0.77 12.92 -13.14
N ILE A 236 -1.83 13.72 -13.28
CA ILE A 236 -2.16 14.78 -12.31
C ILE A 236 -2.48 14.19 -10.93
N LEU A 237 -3.33 13.16 -10.88
CA LEU A 237 -3.70 12.50 -9.62
C LEU A 237 -2.47 11.90 -8.89
N LEU A 238 -1.57 11.27 -9.63
CA LEU A 238 -0.34 10.71 -9.08
C LEU A 238 0.63 11.83 -8.62
N ALA A 239 0.84 12.85 -9.47
CA ALA A 239 1.71 13.96 -9.15
C ALA A 239 1.25 14.73 -7.91
N TRP A 240 -0.07 14.92 -7.75
CA TRP A 240 -0.67 15.57 -6.59
C TRP A 240 -0.31 14.85 -5.27
N ASN A 241 -0.47 13.53 -5.21
CA ASN A 241 -0.05 12.75 -4.04
C ASN A 241 1.46 12.86 -3.81
N MET A 242 2.27 12.67 -4.85
CA MET A 242 3.72 12.68 -4.74
C MET A 242 4.27 14.05 -4.29
N GLN A 243 3.63 15.17 -4.70
CA GLN A 243 4.02 16.50 -4.26
C GLN A 243 3.64 16.80 -2.80
N ARG A 244 2.67 16.08 -2.24
CA ARG A 244 2.32 16.11 -0.81
C ARG A 244 3.27 15.24 0.04
N GLY A 245 4.26 14.57 -0.58
CA GLY A 245 5.14 13.62 0.09
C GLY A 245 4.52 12.25 0.34
N VAL A 246 3.47 11.90 -0.40
CA VAL A 246 2.75 10.63 -0.32
C VAL A 246 3.22 9.72 -1.45
N ALA A 247 3.66 8.49 -1.11
CA ALA A 247 3.97 7.48 -2.10
C ALA A 247 2.68 6.98 -2.80
N VAL A 248 2.79 6.55 -4.03
CA VAL A 248 1.65 6.06 -4.81
C VAL A 248 1.93 4.68 -5.41
N ILE A 249 0.91 3.80 -5.38
CA ILE A 249 0.99 2.44 -5.92
C ILE A 249 -0.16 2.15 -6.89
N PRO A 250 -0.26 2.89 -8.02
CA PRO A 250 -1.29 2.62 -9.01
C PRO A 250 -1.16 1.21 -9.60
N LYS A 251 -2.29 0.54 -9.83
CA LYS A 251 -2.35 -0.73 -10.56
C LYS A 251 -2.35 -0.44 -12.06
N ALA A 252 -1.51 -1.17 -12.81
CA ALA A 252 -1.56 -1.20 -14.26
C ALA A 252 -1.06 -2.58 -14.77
N VAL A 253 -1.71 -3.10 -15.81
CA VAL A 253 -1.34 -4.38 -16.44
C VAL A 253 -0.87 -4.21 -17.87
N GLU A 254 -1.06 -3.04 -18.46
CA GLU A 254 -0.61 -2.71 -19.81
C GLU A 254 0.66 -1.85 -19.77
N GLU A 255 1.63 -2.14 -20.63
CA GLU A 255 2.89 -1.37 -20.72
C GLU A 255 2.64 0.13 -20.90
N LYS A 256 1.65 0.49 -21.72
CA LYS A 256 1.26 1.89 -21.96
C LYS A 256 0.94 2.63 -20.65
N HIS A 257 0.10 2.03 -19.82
CA HIS A 257 -0.33 2.64 -18.55
C HIS A 257 0.80 2.66 -17.52
N LEU A 258 1.65 1.62 -17.50
CA LEU A 258 2.87 1.63 -16.67
C LEU A 258 3.79 2.80 -17.04
N ARG A 259 4.04 3.00 -18.32
CA ARG A 259 4.86 4.11 -18.83
C ARG A 259 4.23 5.47 -18.51
N GLU A 260 2.93 5.61 -18.70
CA GLU A 260 2.15 6.80 -18.39
C GLU A 260 2.24 7.15 -16.91
N ASN A 261 1.98 6.17 -16.02
CA ASN A 261 2.05 6.36 -14.57
C ASN A 261 3.46 6.78 -14.13
N LEU A 262 4.50 6.13 -14.64
CA LEU A 262 5.88 6.47 -14.30
C LEU A 262 6.25 7.90 -14.75
N ALA A 263 5.72 8.34 -15.86
CA ALA A 263 5.95 9.70 -16.38
C ALA A 263 5.35 10.80 -15.49
N ALA A 264 4.42 10.47 -14.56
CA ALA A 264 3.93 11.39 -13.55
C ALA A 264 5.04 11.97 -12.65
N LEU A 265 6.19 11.29 -12.54
CA LEU A 265 7.38 11.82 -11.86
C LEU A 265 7.89 13.16 -12.44
N ASN A 266 7.57 13.46 -13.69
CA ASN A 266 8.00 14.66 -14.39
C ASN A 266 6.93 15.77 -14.39
N VAL A 267 5.77 15.53 -13.80
CA VAL A 267 4.70 16.52 -13.70
C VAL A 267 4.90 17.34 -12.43
N GLU A 268 4.93 18.67 -12.58
CA GLU A 268 5.02 19.62 -11.48
C GLU A 268 3.75 20.49 -11.47
N LEU A 269 2.97 20.37 -10.41
CA LEU A 269 1.76 21.15 -10.18
C LEU A 269 2.14 22.45 -9.45
N ASP A 270 1.66 23.58 -9.95
CA ASP A 270 1.86 24.85 -9.23
C ASP A 270 0.91 24.99 -8.01
N ALA A 271 1.12 26.03 -7.22
CA ALA A 271 0.31 26.27 -6.02
C ALA A 271 -1.20 26.46 -6.35
N GLY A 272 -1.52 27.00 -7.53
CA GLY A 272 -2.89 27.17 -7.99
C GLY A 272 -3.54 25.83 -8.34
N ASP A 273 -2.79 24.92 -8.99
CA ASP A 273 -3.25 23.57 -9.30
C ASP A 273 -3.50 22.77 -8.02
N MET A 274 -2.56 22.80 -7.07
CA MET A 274 -2.70 22.13 -5.78
C MET A 274 -3.90 22.66 -4.99
N ALA A 275 -4.12 23.97 -4.95
CA ALA A 275 -5.28 24.58 -4.29
C ALA A 275 -6.60 24.23 -4.98
N ALA A 276 -6.63 24.18 -6.33
CA ALA A 276 -7.82 23.81 -7.08
C ALA A 276 -8.20 22.33 -6.82
N ILE A 277 -7.23 21.43 -6.77
CA ILE A 277 -7.46 20.02 -6.43
C ILE A 277 -7.96 19.88 -4.99
N ALA A 278 -7.34 20.57 -4.03
CA ALA A 278 -7.75 20.56 -2.63
C ALA A 278 -9.19 21.07 -2.45
N SER A 279 -9.67 21.97 -3.32
CA SER A 279 -11.03 22.51 -3.26
C SER A 279 -12.13 21.55 -3.74
N ILE A 280 -11.79 20.39 -4.32
CA ILE A 280 -12.74 19.37 -4.75
C ILE A 280 -13.54 18.82 -3.56
N GLY A 281 -12.90 18.53 -2.43
CA GLY A 281 -13.49 18.41 -1.09
C GLY A 281 -14.66 17.43 -0.92
N LYS A 282 -14.70 16.31 -1.67
CA LYS A 282 -15.85 15.37 -1.61
C LYS A 282 -15.85 14.48 -0.37
N ASN A 283 -14.68 14.17 0.18
CA ASN A 283 -14.49 13.23 1.29
C ASN A 283 -15.17 11.87 1.05
N GLU A 284 -14.97 11.32 -0.14
CA GLU A 284 -15.62 10.10 -0.64
C GLU A 284 -14.62 8.95 -0.74
N ARG A 285 -14.90 7.84 -0.05
CA ARG A 285 -14.12 6.62 -0.04
C ARG A 285 -14.67 5.63 -1.07
N PHE A 286 -13.80 5.04 -1.89
CA PHE A 286 -14.17 4.02 -2.88
C PHE A 286 -14.01 2.59 -2.36
N LEU A 287 -13.12 2.36 -1.40
CA LEU A 287 -12.93 1.06 -0.77
C LEU A 287 -13.48 1.08 0.65
N THR A 288 -14.68 0.56 0.85
CA THR A 288 -15.29 0.42 2.18
C THR A 288 -14.80 -0.82 2.90
N ALA A 289 -14.94 -0.84 4.22
CA ALA A 289 -14.60 -1.98 5.08
C ALA A 289 -15.82 -2.84 5.46
N ASP A 290 -16.96 -2.64 4.79
CA ASP A 290 -18.26 -3.24 5.12
C ASP A 290 -18.19 -4.76 5.36
N VAL A 291 -17.35 -5.47 4.60
CA VAL A 291 -17.13 -6.91 4.74
C VAL A 291 -16.56 -7.31 6.11
N PHE A 292 -15.90 -6.39 6.80
CA PHE A 292 -15.30 -6.61 8.12
C PHE A 292 -16.16 -6.06 9.26
N GLU A 293 -17.19 -5.25 8.97
CA GLU A 293 -18.10 -4.67 9.96
C GLU A 293 -19.14 -5.66 10.46
N ILE A 294 -18.69 -6.87 10.82
CA ILE A 294 -19.52 -7.96 11.32
C ILE A 294 -18.95 -8.50 12.64
N GLY A 295 -19.79 -9.19 13.42
CA GLY A 295 -19.36 -9.80 14.68
C GLY A 295 -18.77 -8.77 15.64
N PRO A 296 -17.55 -8.98 16.16
CA PRO A 296 -16.94 -8.09 17.15
C PRO A 296 -16.60 -6.69 16.60
N TYR A 297 -16.63 -6.48 15.27
CA TYR A 297 -16.34 -5.20 14.60
C TYR A 297 -17.60 -4.47 14.14
N GLN A 298 -18.81 -5.00 14.44
CA GLN A 298 -20.06 -4.37 14.04
C GLN A 298 -20.19 -2.97 14.65
N GLY A 299 -20.37 -1.95 13.80
CA GLY A 299 -20.51 -0.56 14.21
C GLY A 299 -19.22 0.10 14.70
N MET A 300 -18.07 -0.53 14.50
CA MET A 300 -16.76 0.09 14.73
C MET A 300 -16.35 0.87 13.48
N ASP A 301 -15.75 2.03 13.69
CA ASP A 301 -15.02 2.71 12.61
C ASP A 301 -13.66 2.03 12.43
N ILE A 302 -13.55 1.18 11.41
CA ILE A 302 -12.33 0.41 11.12
C ILE A 302 -11.18 1.33 10.70
N PHE A 303 -11.48 2.54 10.22
CA PHE A 303 -10.49 3.52 9.78
C PHE A 303 -10.14 4.59 10.84
N ALA A 304 -10.64 4.44 12.08
CA ALA A 304 -10.41 5.40 13.17
C ALA A 304 -8.97 5.41 13.71
#